data_92e065e1068615c81afa393e47735000
#
_entry.id   92e065e1068615c81afa393e47735000
#
_cell.length_a   1.000
_cell.length_b   1.000
_cell.length_c   1.000
_cell.angle_alpha   90.00
_cell.angle_beta   90.00
_cell.angle_gamma   90.00
#
_symmetry.space_group_name_H-M   'P 1'
#
loop_
_entity.id
_entity.type
_entity.pdbx_description
1 polymer ?
#
loop_
_entity_poly.entity_id
_entity_poly.type
_entity_poly.pdbx_seq_one_letter_code
_entity_poly.pdbx_strand_id
1 'polypeptide(L)'
;YAISNLAPFSESFYRRYGYENAIYEKMYQIRPEYLRFFKPIKEGKLMRGNWSDSSLKEAVIKLYQAKLNQGEQRNTVDRADWWWDRLDTYYPGRSICVYFDKFQQPQGYMFYRIVERNFRAEEMYYQTPQAAQALLSIIASHSSSDLKYYVKMPEESLLGEFFPEQEGITIKTIPYMMTRIIDMKQVLEALPLVNNKKLTIEVTDDDIIVENNGIWLVNDAAEETRVRKVETDPDYTASLTNWTKVLLGHLTLKRAVQLGFVKENHPVNTDFVKGEVSFYDYF
;
A
#
# COMPACT_ATOMS: atom_id res chain seq x y z
N TYR A 1 -3.32 -7.10 18.84
CA TYR A 1 -3.32 -6.69 17.42
C TYR A 1 -4.01 -5.35 17.30
N ALA A 2 -3.38 -4.36 16.64
CA ALA A 2 -3.93 -3.02 16.50
C ALA A 2 -5.02 -2.93 15.41
N ILE A 3 -4.91 -3.76 14.37
CA ILE A 3 -5.81 -3.76 13.21
C ILE A 3 -6.12 -5.18 12.73
N SER A 4 -7.20 -5.30 11.96
CA SER A 4 -7.59 -6.51 11.24
C SER A 4 -7.90 -6.17 9.79
N ASN A 5 -7.35 -6.94 8.84
CA ASN A 5 -7.61 -6.81 7.40
C ASN A 5 -8.32 -8.04 6.86
N LEU A 6 -9.19 -7.85 5.88
CA LEU A 6 -9.84 -8.93 5.16
C LEU A 6 -10.19 -8.55 3.72
N ALA A 7 -10.28 -9.57 2.84
CA ALA A 7 -10.89 -9.43 1.52
C ALA A 7 -12.39 -9.63 1.63
N PRO A 8 -13.22 -8.62 1.39
CA PRO A 8 -14.66 -8.74 1.63
C PRO A 8 -15.36 -9.54 0.52
N PHE A 9 -16.18 -10.51 0.89
CA PHE A 9 -17.18 -11.07 -0.02
C PHE A 9 -18.42 -10.15 -0.16
N SER A 10 -18.63 -9.29 0.83
CA SER A 10 -19.68 -8.26 0.84
C SER A 10 -19.28 -7.11 1.76
N GLU A 11 -19.03 -5.94 1.20
CA GLU A 11 -18.64 -4.77 1.98
C GLU A 11 -19.73 -4.36 2.99
N SER A 12 -21.00 -4.39 2.58
CA SER A 12 -22.13 -4.02 3.45
C SER A 12 -22.27 -4.95 4.65
N PHE A 13 -21.89 -6.21 4.50
CA PHE A 13 -21.85 -7.16 5.62
C PHE A 13 -20.78 -6.75 6.63
N TYR A 14 -19.54 -6.53 6.16
CA TYR A 14 -18.42 -6.24 7.05
C TYR A 14 -18.47 -4.83 7.67
N ARG A 15 -19.12 -3.85 7.01
CA ARG A 15 -19.34 -2.52 7.62
C ARG A 15 -20.15 -2.59 8.93
N ARG A 16 -21.04 -3.56 9.08
CA ARG A 16 -21.76 -3.80 10.36
C ARG A 16 -20.84 -4.18 11.51
N TYR A 17 -19.65 -4.65 11.19
CA TYR A 17 -18.62 -5.02 12.16
C TYR A 17 -17.49 -3.99 12.23
N GLY A 18 -17.70 -2.77 11.75
CA GLY A 18 -16.74 -1.67 11.82
C GLY A 18 -15.56 -1.76 10.83
N TYR A 19 -15.62 -2.64 9.84
CA TYR A 19 -14.66 -2.65 8.74
C TYR A 19 -14.98 -1.58 7.70
N GLU A 20 -13.95 -1.01 7.09
CA GLU A 20 -14.11 -0.07 5.98
C GLU A 20 -13.02 -0.27 4.93
N ASN A 21 -13.31 0.10 3.67
CA ASN A 21 -12.33 0.08 2.61
C ASN A 21 -11.20 1.07 2.92
N ALA A 22 -10.02 0.55 3.15
CA ALA A 22 -8.83 1.33 3.47
C ALA A 22 -7.66 1.02 2.53
N ILE A 23 -7.69 -0.12 1.87
CA ILE A 23 -6.65 -0.57 0.95
C ILE A 23 -7.22 -0.64 -0.46
N TYR A 24 -6.60 0.11 -1.35
CA TYR A 24 -6.91 0.13 -2.79
C TYR A 24 -5.68 -0.26 -3.57
N GLU A 25 -5.89 -0.77 -4.77
CA GLU A 25 -4.83 -1.04 -5.74
C GLU A 25 -5.09 -0.32 -7.06
N LYS A 26 -4.03 0.05 -7.76
CA LYS A 26 -4.09 0.46 -9.15
C LYS A 26 -3.77 -0.71 -10.06
N MET A 27 -4.67 -0.95 -11.01
CA MET A 27 -4.46 -1.87 -12.11
C MET A 27 -4.18 -1.08 -13.38
N TYR A 28 -2.97 -1.20 -13.89
CA TYR A 28 -2.57 -0.66 -15.19
C TYR A 28 -2.81 -1.73 -16.25
N GLN A 29 -3.70 -1.46 -17.20
CA GLN A 29 -3.84 -2.25 -18.42
C GLN A 29 -3.13 -1.52 -19.54
N ILE A 30 -2.12 -2.17 -20.13
CA ILE A 30 -1.22 -1.54 -21.10
C ILE A 30 -1.49 -2.14 -22.48
N ARG A 31 -1.68 -1.31 -23.49
CA ARG A 31 -1.77 -1.77 -24.89
C ARG A 31 -0.39 -2.17 -25.39
N PRO A 32 -0.24 -3.32 -26.09
CA PRO A 32 1.08 -3.87 -26.48
C PRO A 32 1.95 -2.90 -27.28
N GLU A 33 1.37 -2.11 -28.15
CA GLU A 33 2.07 -1.15 -29.00
C GLU A 33 2.79 -0.05 -28.20
N TYR A 34 2.34 0.26 -26.98
CA TYR A 34 2.98 1.26 -26.11
C TYR A 34 4.14 0.69 -25.28
N LEU A 35 4.28 -0.63 -25.23
CA LEU A 35 5.43 -1.28 -24.60
C LEU A 35 6.72 -1.08 -25.40
N ARG A 36 6.64 -0.74 -26.70
CA ARG A 36 7.80 -0.45 -27.58
C ARG A 36 8.75 0.64 -27.06
N PHE A 37 8.28 1.49 -26.17
CA PHE A 37 9.11 2.57 -25.58
C PHE A 37 10.12 2.03 -24.57
N PHE A 38 9.89 0.86 -23.99
CA PHE A 38 10.77 0.29 -22.99
C PHE A 38 11.80 -0.64 -23.67
N LYS A 39 12.99 -0.12 -23.89
CA LYS A 39 14.08 -0.84 -24.51
C LYS A 39 14.86 -1.65 -23.47
N PRO A 40 15.60 -2.71 -23.89
CA PRO A 40 16.53 -3.39 -23.00
C PRO A 40 17.50 -2.42 -22.34
N ILE A 41 17.79 -2.65 -21.06
CA ILE A 41 18.70 -1.82 -20.28
C ILE A 41 20.14 -1.92 -20.83
N LYS A 42 20.88 -0.81 -20.69
CA LYS A 42 22.29 -0.74 -21.12
C LYS A 42 23.26 -1.05 -19.98
N GLU A 43 22.87 -0.75 -18.75
CA GLU A 43 23.67 -0.95 -17.54
C GLU A 43 22.94 -1.83 -16.54
N GLY A 44 23.72 -2.54 -15.71
CA GLY A 44 23.16 -3.47 -14.75
C GLY A 44 22.74 -4.81 -15.36
N LYS A 45 21.97 -5.58 -14.63
CA LYS A 45 21.56 -6.94 -15.00
C LYS A 45 20.13 -7.24 -14.56
N LEU A 46 19.34 -7.82 -15.45
CA LEU A 46 18.06 -8.44 -15.11
C LEU A 46 18.25 -9.94 -14.91
N MET A 47 17.84 -10.44 -13.75
CA MET A 47 17.81 -11.86 -13.46
C MET A 47 16.36 -12.35 -13.35
N ARG A 48 16.09 -13.51 -13.94
CA ARG A 48 14.76 -14.12 -13.93
C ARG A 48 14.86 -15.53 -13.38
N GLY A 49 13.88 -15.93 -12.62
CA GLY A 49 13.80 -17.24 -12.00
C GLY A 49 12.47 -17.45 -11.30
N ASN A 50 12.49 -18.22 -10.25
CA ASN A 50 11.33 -18.52 -9.41
C ASN A 50 11.72 -18.46 -7.92
N TRP A 51 10.78 -18.74 -7.02
CA TRP A 51 11.00 -18.62 -5.58
C TRP A 51 12.02 -19.63 -5.01
N SER A 52 12.33 -20.71 -5.74
CA SER A 52 13.38 -21.66 -5.33
C SER A 52 14.81 -21.16 -5.59
N ASP A 53 14.99 -20.07 -6.35
CA ASP A 53 16.29 -19.42 -6.55
C ASP A 53 16.63 -18.56 -5.32
N SER A 54 17.59 -19.05 -4.51
CA SER A 54 17.96 -18.39 -3.26
C SER A 54 18.48 -16.97 -3.46
N SER A 55 19.21 -16.71 -4.55
CA SER A 55 19.78 -15.39 -4.82
C SER A 55 18.69 -14.35 -5.16
N LEU A 56 17.65 -14.77 -5.88
CA LEU A 56 16.51 -13.92 -6.19
C LEU A 56 15.62 -13.72 -4.95
N LYS A 57 15.39 -14.80 -4.18
CA LYS A 57 14.65 -14.75 -2.91
C LYS A 57 15.27 -13.73 -1.94
N GLU A 58 16.58 -13.83 -1.70
CA GLU A 58 17.30 -12.90 -0.84
C GLU A 58 17.22 -11.45 -1.33
N ALA A 59 17.38 -11.24 -2.65
CA ALA A 59 17.28 -9.90 -3.24
C ALA A 59 15.89 -9.29 -3.07
N VAL A 60 14.83 -10.07 -3.27
CA VAL A 60 13.44 -9.63 -3.09
C VAL A 60 13.17 -9.28 -1.62
N ILE A 61 13.55 -10.16 -0.68
CA ILE A 61 13.37 -9.93 0.76
C ILE A 61 14.11 -8.66 1.19
N LYS A 62 15.38 -8.49 0.74
CA LYS A 62 16.17 -7.28 1.02
C LYS A 62 15.48 -6.00 0.55
N LEU A 63 14.95 -6.01 -0.68
CA LEU A 63 14.24 -4.86 -1.25
C LEU A 63 12.93 -4.57 -0.51
N TYR A 64 12.18 -5.61 -0.14
CA TYR A 64 10.94 -5.48 0.60
C TYR A 64 11.18 -4.90 2.00
N GLN A 65 12.19 -5.41 2.72
CA GLN A 65 12.57 -4.88 4.03
C GLN A 65 13.07 -3.43 3.94
N ALA A 66 13.86 -3.10 2.91
CA ALA A 66 14.29 -1.72 2.67
C ALA A 66 13.08 -0.78 2.46
N LYS A 67 12.05 -1.24 1.75
CA LYS A 67 10.79 -0.51 1.57
C LYS A 67 10.08 -0.28 2.91
N LEU A 68 9.93 -1.30 3.74
CA LEU A 68 9.30 -1.19 5.07
C LEU A 68 10.04 -0.21 5.98
N ASN A 69 11.38 -0.22 5.93
CA ASN A 69 12.24 0.62 6.78
C ASN A 69 12.30 2.09 6.35
N GLN A 70 11.75 2.48 5.20
CA GLN A 70 11.67 3.88 4.77
C GLN A 70 10.69 4.73 5.58
N GLY A 71 9.98 4.12 6.56
CA GLY A 71 9.16 4.83 7.55
C GLY A 71 7.84 5.42 7.02
N GLU A 72 7.57 5.26 5.74
CA GLU A 72 6.40 5.84 5.05
C GLU A 72 5.31 4.81 4.74
N GLN A 73 5.43 3.59 5.28
CA GLN A 73 4.47 2.53 5.00
C GLN A 73 3.36 2.51 6.05
N ARG A 74 2.11 2.39 5.58
CA ARG A 74 0.93 2.17 6.40
C ARG A 74 0.20 0.92 5.96
N ASN A 75 -0.40 0.22 6.90
CA ASN A 75 -1.29 -0.91 6.63
C ASN A 75 -0.68 -1.91 5.61
N THR A 76 0.62 -2.16 5.74
CA THR A 76 1.41 -3.06 4.90
C THR A 76 1.86 -4.25 5.75
N VAL A 77 1.95 -5.43 5.17
CA VAL A 77 2.36 -6.65 5.88
C VAL A 77 3.87 -6.67 6.07
N ASP A 78 4.34 -6.84 7.29
CA ASP A 78 5.72 -7.27 7.56
C ASP A 78 5.77 -8.80 7.39
N ARG A 79 6.34 -9.24 6.27
CA ARG A 79 6.33 -10.63 5.85
C ARG A 79 7.44 -11.43 6.54
N ALA A 80 7.08 -12.29 7.47
CA ALA A 80 7.97 -13.32 8.01
C ALA A 80 8.32 -14.37 6.92
N ASP A 81 9.41 -15.14 7.15
CA ASP A 81 9.91 -16.11 6.17
C ASP A 81 8.83 -17.13 5.74
N TRP A 82 8.08 -17.68 6.70
CA TRP A 82 7.00 -18.62 6.41
C TRP A 82 5.87 -18.00 5.57
N TRP A 83 5.67 -16.67 5.66
CA TRP A 83 4.67 -15.97 4.87
C TRP A 83 5.08 -15.89 3.40
N TRP A 84 6.36 -15.66 3.12
CA TRP A 84 6.91 -15.69 1.78
C TRP A 84 6.70 -17.04 1.10
N ASP A 85 7.00 -18.14 1.80
CA ASP A 85 6.84 -19.50 1.28
C ASP A 85 5.35 -19.85 1.08
N ARG A 86 4.46 -19.35 1.95
CA ARG A 86 3.01 -19.47 1.78
C ARG A 86 2.53 -18.72 0.53
N LEU A 87 3.02 -17.50 0.26
CA LEU A 87 2.65 -16.75 -0.93
C LEU A 87 3.07 -17.46 -2.21
N ASP A 88 4.22 -18.12 -2.25
CA ASP A 88 4.64 -18.92 -3.40
C ASP A 88 3.71 -20.12 -3.65
N THR A 89 3.30 -20.80 -2.57
CA THR A 89 2.32 -21.88 -2.63
C THR A 89 0.94 -21.40 -3.12
N TYR A 90 0.53 -20.18 -2.70
CA TYR A 90 -0.75 -19.58 -3.07
C TYR A 90 -0.81 -19.17 -4.55
N TYR A 91 0.33 -18.79 -5.12
CA TYR A 91 0.46 -18.33 -6.50
C TYR A 91 1.38 -19.25 -7.32
N PRO A 92 0.99 -20.50 -7.58
CA PRO A 92 1.84 -21.45 -8.28
C PRO A 92 2.21 -20.97 -9.68
N GLY A 93 3.46 -21.24 -10.08
CA GLY A 93 4.00 -20.85 -11.38
C GLY A 93 4.33 -19.37 -11.52
N ARG A 94 4.43 -18.65 -10.40
CA ARG A 94 4.87 -17.26 -10.38
C ARG A 94 6.35 -17.15 -10.70
N SER A 95 6.69 -16.30 -11.66
CA SER A 95 8.07 -15.95 -12.00
C SER A 95 8.51 -14.71 -11.25
N ILE A 96 9.81 -14.63 -10.97
CA ILE A 96 10.46 -13.47 -10.36
C ILE A 96 11.39 -12.84 -11.39
N CYS A 97 11.41 -11.52 -11.44
CA CYS A 97 12.43 -10.74 -12.11
C CYS A 97 13.02 -9.72 -11.13
N VAL A 98 14.34 -9.67 -11.02
CA VAL A 98 15.06 -8.70 -10.20
C VAL A 98 16.04 -7.93 -11.08
N TYR A 99 16.04 -6.61 -10.95
CA TYR A 99 17.05 -5.74 -11.53
C TYR A 99 18.15 -5.45 -10.52
N PHE A 100 19.37 -5.70 -10.92
CA PHE A 100 20.60 -5.35 -10.22
C PHE A 100 21.31 -4.22 -10.98
N ASP A 101 21.76 -3.19 -10.27
CA ASP A 101 22.55 -2.10 -10.86
C ASP A 101 23.96 -2.56 -11.25
N LYS A 102 24.77 -1.64 -11.77
CA LYS A 102 26.17 -1.89 -12.15
C LYS A 102 27.07 -2.31 -10.97
N PHE A 103 26.64 -2.06 -9.74
CA PHE A 103 27.35 -2.45 -8.52
C PHE A 103 26.80 -3.76 -7.94
N GLN A 104 26.00 -4.50 -8.70
CA GLN A 104 25.33 -5.75 -8.29
C GLN A 104 24.41 -5.59 -7.07
N GLN A 105 23.87 -4.37 -6.81
CA GLN A 105 22.87 -4.14 -5.78
C GLN A 105 21.47 -4.29 -6.38
N PRO A 106 20.55 -5.03 -5.73
CA PRO A 106 19.18 -5.14 -6.19
C PRO A 106 18.48 -3.78 -6.02
N GLN A 107 17.78 -3.32 -7.07
CA GLN A 107 17.14 -2.00 -7.14
C GLN A 107 15.63 -2.09 -7.44
N GLY A 108 15.14 -3.26 -7.80
CA GLY A 108 13.73 -3.48 -8.04
C GLY A 108 13.42 -4.92 -8.39
N TYR A 109 12.18 -5.32 -8.12
CA TYR A 109 11.71 -6.66 -8.45
C TYR A 109 10.28 -6.64 -8.97
N MET A 110 9.89 -7.74 -9.61
CA MET A 110 8.54 -7.99 -10.09
C MET A 110 8.22 -9.47 -9.97
N PHE A 111 7.07 -9.77 -9.34
CA PHE A 111 6.42 -11.07 -9.45
C PHE A 111 5.41 -11.04 -10.57
N TYR A 112 5.46 -12.02 -11.48
CA TYR A 112 4.54 -12.06 -12.61
C TYR A 112 4.18 -13.48 -13.02
N ARG A 113 3.05 -13.61 -13.72
CA ARG A 113 2.60 -14.84 -14.37
C ARG A 113 2.08 -14.54 -15.77
N ILE A 114 2.15 -15.56 -16.62
CA ILE A 114 1.46 -15.56 -17.92
C ILE A 114 0.41 -16.66 -17.84
N VAL A 115 -0.85 -16.26 -17.71
CA VAL A 115 -1.99 -17.16 -17.53
C VAL A 115 -3.13 -16.70 -18.40
N GLU A 116 -3.79 -17.64 -19.12
CA GLU A 116 -4.97 -17.36 -19.95
C GLU A 116 -4.76 -16.17 -20.92
N ARG A 117 -3.62 -16.13 -21.58
CA ARG A 117 -3.21 -15.03 -22.50
C ARG A 117 -3.12 -13.66 -21.82
N ASN A 118 -2.89 -13.63 -20.53
CA ASN A 118 -2.61 -12.39 -19.80
C ASN A 118 -1.21 -12.45 -19.19
N PHE A 119 -0.41 -11.42 -19.44
CA PHE A 119 0.76 -11.10 -18.64
C PHE A 119 0.28 -10.32 -17.43
N ARG A 120 0.49 -10.83 -16.24
CA ARG A 120 0.09 -10.18 -14.97
C ARG A 120 1.32 -9.96 -14.10
N ALA A 121 1.78 -8.72 -13.97
CA ALA A 121 2.67 -8.31 -12.90
C ALA A 121 1.81 -8.14 -11.64
N GLU A 122 1.95 -9.06 -10.69
CA GLU A 122 1.10 -9.15 -9.50
C GLU A 122 1.65 -8.34 -8.33
N GLU A 123 2.95 -8.11 -8.33
CA GLU A 123 3.65 -7.24 -7.38
C GLU A 123 4.88 -6.67 -8.08
N MET A 124 5.09 -5.37 -7.98
CA MET A 124 6.25 -4.70 -8.55
C MET A 124 6.71 -3.59 -7.60
N TYR A 125 8.01 -3.57 -7.34
CA TYR A 125 8.66 -2.53 -6.55
C TYR A 125 9.98 -2.11 -7.18
N TYR A 126 10.27 -0.82 -7.14
CA TYR A 126 11.51 -0.25 -7.64
C TYR A 126 11.94 0.95 -6.81
N GLN A 127 13.23 1.08 -6.58
CA GLN A 127 13.85 2.18 -5.83
C GLN A 127 14.37 3.30 -6.75
N THR A 128 14.58 2.99 -8.04
CA THR A 128 15.16 3.94 -9.00
C THR A 128 14.38 3.94 -10.31
N PRO A 129 14.40 5.07 -11.06
CA PRO A 129 13.81 5.12 -12.40
C PRO A 129 14.37 4.07 -13.35
N GLN A 130 15.67 3.76 -13.23
CA GLN A 130 16.34 2.73 -14.03
C GLN A 130 15.76 1.34 -13.73
N ALA A 131 15.48 1.05 -12.46
CA ALA A 131 14.83 -0.20 -12.08
C ALA A 131 13.42 -0.31 -12.66
N ALA A 132 12.62 0.76 -12.60
CA ALA A 132 11.29 0.80 -13.21
C ALA A 132 11.37 0.52 -14.73
N GLN A 133 12.26 1.19 -15.44
CA GLN A 133 12.47 0.97 -16.87
C GLN A 133 12.94 -0.44 -17.19
N ALA A 134 13.84 -0.99 -16.37
CA ALA A 134 14.32 -2.36 -16.51
C ALA A 134 13.18 -3.39 -16.37
N LEU A 135 12.35 -3.25 -15.34
CA LEU A 135 11.20 -4.14 -15.12
C LEU A 135 10.15 -3.99 -16.23
N LEU A 136 9.86 -2.77 -16.68
CA LEU A 136 8.97 -2.53 -17.81
C LEU A 136 9.53 -3.10 -19.12
N SER A 137 10.85 -3.14 -19.31
CA SER A 137 11.46 -3.78 -20.48
C SER A 137 11.24 -5.30 -20.53
N ILE A 138 11.10 -5.97 -19.38
CA ILE A 138 10.70 -7.39 -19.32
C ILE A 138 9.28 -7.55 -19.84
N ILE A 139 8.35 -6.70 -19.42
CA ILE A 139 6.98 -6.72 -19.93
C ILE A 139 6.98 -6.51 -21.45
N ALA A 140 7.78 -5.52 -21.90
CA ALA A 140 7.94 -5.18 -23.31
C ALA A 140 8.55 -6.33 -24.15
N SER A 141 9.41 -7.15 -23.57
CA SER A 141 9.98 -8.31 -24.28
C SER A 141 8.93 -9.35 -24.71
N HIS A 142 7.74 -9.29 -24.13
CA HIS A 142 6.60 -10.14 -24.49
C HIS A 142 5.61 -9.46 -25.44
N SER A 143 5.85 -8.19 -25.86
CA SER A 143 4.88 -7.38 -26.61
C SER A 143 4.50 -7.92 -28.00
N SER A 144 5.32 -8.82 -28.57
CA SER A 144 5.01 -9.53 -29.82
C SER A 144 4.04 -10.71 -29.62
N SER A 145 3.81 -11.12 -28.40
CA SER A 145 2.87 -12.19 -28.06
C SER A 145 1.45 -11.64 -28.00
N ASP A 146 0.47 -12.46 -28.40
CA ASP A 146 -0.95 -12.08 -28.32
C ASP A 146 -1.44 -12.20 -26.86
N LEU A 147 -1.02 -11.24 -26.04
CA LEU A 147 -1.30 -11.16 -24.60
C LEU A 147 -1.94 -9.81 -24.26
N LYS A 148 -2.72 -9.80 -23.18
CA LYS A 148 -3.12 -8.58 -22.47
C LYS A 148 -2.14 -8.34 -21.32
N TYR A 149 -1.78 -7.09 -21.08
CA TYR A 149 -0.74 -6.72 -20.10
C TYR A 149 -1.37 -5.97 -18.92
N TYR A 150 -1.19 -6.52 -17.74
CA TYR A 150 -1.69 -5.93 -16.50
C TYR A 150 -0.55 -5.80 -15.50
N VAL A 151 -0.48 -4.63 -14.86
CA VAL A 151 0.47 -4.37 -13.77
C VAL A 151 -0.32 -3.90 -12.56
N LYS A 152 -0.24 -4.64 -11.47
CA LYS A 152 -0.82 -4.30 -10.18
C LYS A 152 0.18 -3.48 -9.38
N MET A 153 -0.26 -2.33 -8.87
CA MET A 153 0.56 -1.39 -8.10
C MET A 153 -0.24 -0.86 -6.90
N PRO A 154 0.42 -0.30 -5.88
CA PRO A 154 -0.25 0.47 -4.85
C PRO A 154 -1.06 1.64 -5.43
N GLU A 155 -2.09 2.08 -4.71
CA GLU A 155 -2.97 3.17 -5.15
C GLU A 155 -2.21 4.45 -5.49
N GLU A 156 -1.15 4.77 -4.77
CA GLU A 156 -0.37 6.00 -4.96
C GLU A 156 0.66 5.90 -6.09
N SER A 157 0.80 4.73 -6.73
CA SER A 157 1.75 4.53 -7.81
C SER A 157 1.59 5.52 -8.95
N LEU A 158 2.71 6.04 -9.41
CA LEU A 158 2.84 6.90 -10.57
C LEU A 158 3.50 6.17 -11.76
N LEU A 159 3.32 4.85 -11.86
CA LEU A 159 3.91 4.05 -12.94
C LEU A 159 3.56 4.60 -14.33
N GLY A 160 2.38 5.21 -14.49
CA GLY A 160 1.94 5.82 -15.74
C GLY A 160 2.86 6.92 -16.25
N GLU A 161 3.56 7.64 -15.36
CA GLU A 161 4.47 8.73 -15.72
C GLU A 161 5.74 8.25 -16.46
N PHE A 162 6.05 6.95 -16.42
CA PHE A 162 7.14 6.38 -17.22
C PHE A 162 6.78 6.19 -18.69
N PHE A 163 5.51 6.31 -19.07
CA PHE A 163 5.05 6.13 -20.44
C PHE A 163 5.05 7.49 -21.19
N PRO A 164 5.81 7.60 -22.29
CA PRO A 164 5.82 8.83 -23.08
C PRO A 164 4.43 9.20 -23.67
N GLU A 165 3.58 8.21 -23.87
CA GLU A 165 2.22 8.35 -24.35
C GLU A 165 1.26 7.59 -23.44
N GLN A 166 0.50 8.31 -22.62
CA GLN A 166 -0.38 7.71 -21.60
C GLN A 166 -1.72 7.23 -22.18
N GLU A 167 -2.09 7.61 -23.38
CA GLU A 167 -3.30 7.12 -24.06
C GLU A 167 -3.35 5.58 -24.19
N GLY A 168 -2.18 4.95 -24.22
CA GLY A 168 -2.04 3.49 -24.29
C GLY A 168 -2.31 2.75 -22.99
N ILE A 169 -2.64 3.46 -21.90
CA ILE A 169 -2.80 2.88 -20.57
C ILE A 169 -4.22 3.16 -20.07
N THR A 170 -4.88 2.11 -19.62
CA THR A 170 -6.09 2.25 -18.80
C THR A 170 -5.72 2.02 -17.34
N ILE A 171 -6.01 2.99 -16.48
CA ILE A 171 -5.75 2.92 -15.04
C ILE A 171 -7.08 2.75 -14.32
N LYS A 172 -7.18 1.71 -13.48
CA LYS A 172 -8.35 1.49 -12.61
C LYS A 172 -7.89 1.44 -11.16
N THR A 173 -8.53 2.22 -10.29
CA THR A 173 -8.39 2.07 -8.85
C THR A 173 -9.50 1.14 -8.36
N ILE A 174 -9.13 0.11 -7.62
CA ILE A 174 -10.02 -0.98 -7.20
C ILE A 174 -9.92 -1.12 -5.69
N PRO A 175 -11.05 -1.15 -4.93
CA PRO A 175 -11.04 -1.56 -3.54
C PRO A 175 -10.46 -2.98 -3.42
N TYR A 176 -9.54 -3.19 -2.49
CA TYR A 176 -8.84 -4.47 -2.37
C TYR A 176 -9.11 -5.15 -1.02
N MET A 177 -8.84 -4.45 0.08
CA MET A 177 -9.07 -4.97 1.42
C MET A 177 -9.85 -3.97 2.27
N MET A 178 -10.66 -4.49 3.16
CA MET A 178 -11.25 -3.73 4.26
C MET A 178 -10.39 -3.88 5.51
N THR A 179 -10.31 -2.80 6.26
CA THR A 179 -9.57 -2.74 7.53
C THR A 179 -10.52 -2.35 8.66
N ARG A 180 -10.31 -2.92 9.85
CA ARG A 180 -10.92 -2.51 11.11
C ARG A 180 -9.83 -2.16 12.11
N ILE A 181 -9.99 -1.04 12.80
CA ILE A 181 -9.19 -0.71 13.98
C ILE A 181 -9.69 -1.54 15.16
N ILE A 182 -8.79 -2.33 15.75
CA ILE A 182 -9.06 -3.15 16.94
C ILE A 182 -8.65 -2.39 18.21
N ASP A 183 -7.52 -1.69 18.16
CA ASP A 183 -7.01 -0.90 19.27
C ASP A 183 -6.63 0.49 18.77
N MET A 184 -7.50 1.47 19.04
CA MET A 184 -7.32 2.85 18.63
C MET A 184 -6.05 3.47 19.21
N LYS A 185 -5.73 3.15 20.47
CA LYS A 185 -4.54 3.67 21.13
C LYS A 185 -3.26 3.24 20.38
N GLN A 186 -3.13 1.94 20.11
CA GLN A 186 -1.97 1.41 19.40
C GLN A 186 -1.84 2.00 17.98
N VAL A 187 -2.97 2.18 17.27
CA VAL A 187 -2.96 2.81 15.94
C VAL A 187 -2.47 4.25 16.02
N LEU A 188 -2.99 5.04 16.97
CA LEU A 188 -2.57 6.43 17.14
C LEU A 188 -1.11 6.55 17.60
N GLU A 189 -0.63 5.63 18.44
CA GLU A 189 0.78 5.57 18.86
C GLU A 189 1.74 5.30 17.70
N ALA A 190 1.28 4.56 16.68
CA ALA A 190 2.08 4.25 15.50
C ALA A 190 2.10 5.38 14.44
N LEU A 191 1.20 6.37 14.53
CA LEU A 191 1.00 7.38 13.48
C LEU A 191 1.48 8.76 13.96
N PRO A 192 2.64 9.27 13.50
CA PRO A 192 3.12 10.58 13.89
C PRO A 192 2.25 11.71 13.32
N LEU A 193 2.25 12.84 14.00
CA LEU A 193 1.64 14.08 13.53
C LEU A 193 2.64 14.93 12.74
N VAL A 194 2.13 15.68 11.78
CA VAL A 194 2.93 16.69 11.08
C VAL A 194 3.33 17.80 12.06
N ASN A 195 4.63 18.14 12.09
CA ASN A 195 5.19 19.24 12.89
C ASN A 195 5.21 19.01 14.42
N ASN A 196 5.22 17.78 14.92
CA ASN A 196 5.31 17.46 16.35
C ASN A 196 4.31 18.28 17.20
N LYS A 197 3.06 18.32 16.78
CA LYS A 197 1.99 19.07 17.45
C LYS A 197 1.14 18.15 18.33
N LYS A 198 0.05 18.70 18.83
CA LYS A 198 -1.02 17.96 19.51
C LYS A 198 -2.31 18.05 18.73
N LEU A 199 -3.13 17.04 18.85
CA LEU A 199 -4.42 16.88 18.19
C LEU A 199 -5.37 16.11 19.10
N THR A 200 -6.63 16.54 19.21
CA THR A 200 -7.69 15.77 19.87
C THR A 200 -8.70 15.28 18.85
N ILE A 201 -8.94 13.97 18.87
CA ILE A 201 -9.92 13.32 18.00
C ILE A 201 -10.95 12.56 18.84
N GLU A 202 -12.22 12.68 18.49
CA GLU A 202 -13.28 11.89 19.06
C GLU A 202 -13.66 10.73 18.12
N VAL A 203 -13.70 9.53 18.69
CA VAL A 203 -14.21 8.34 18.04
C VAL A 203 -15.60 8.05 18.58
N THR A 204 -16.56 7.91 17.69
CA THR A 204 -17.93 7.55 18.00
C THR A 204 -18.30 6.20 17.39
N ASP A 205 -19.38 5.56 17.90
CA ASP A 205 -20.11 4.44 17.31
C ASP A 205 -19.33 3.12 17.09
N ASP A 206 -18.30 2.83 17.88
CA ASP A 206 -17.79 1.45 17.95
C ASP A 206 -18.62 0.67 18.97
N ASP A 207 -19.69 0.00 18.48
CA ASP A 207 -20.59 -0.79 19.31
C ASP A 207 -19.99 -2.14 19.72
N ILE A 208 -18.86 -2.54 19.12
CA ILE A 208 -18.24 -3.86 19.35
C ILE A 208 -17.06 -3.74 20.32
N ILE A 209 -16.23 -2.72 20.15
CA ILE A 209 -15.07 -2.46 21.01
C ILE A 209 -15.24 -1.06 21.59
N VAL A 210 -16.08 -0.96 22.58
CA VAL A 210 -16.47 0.32 23.19
C VAL A 210 -15.29 1.12 23.75
N GLU A 211 -14.19 0.44 24.05
CA GLU A 211 -12.95 1.04 24.52
C GLU A 211 -12.30 1.96 23.49
N ASN A 212 -12.60 1.78 22.20
CA ASN A 212 -12.14 2.69 21.14
C ASN A 212 -12.84 4.04 21.19
N ASN A 213 -14.08 4.11 21.67
CA ASN A 213 -14.85 5.35 21.74
C ASN A 213 -14.28 6.35 22.75
N GLY A 214 -14.52 7.62 22.50
CA GLY A 214 -14.14 8.74 23.36
C GLY A 214 -13.11 9.66 22.70
N ILE A 215 -12.64 10.63 23.47
CA ILE A 215 -11.72 11.67 22.97
C ILE A 215 -10.28 11.25 23.26
N TRP A 216 -9.50 11.17 22.23
CA TRP A 216 -8.09 10.79 22.25
C TRP A 216 -7.21 12.02 22.01
N LEU A 217 -6.31 12.33 22.95
CA LEU A 217 -5.23 13.27 22.75
C LEU A 217 -4.04 12.54 22.15
N VAL A 218 -3.57 13.03 21.00
CA VAL A 218 -2.27 12.68 20.41
C VAL A 218 -1.35 13.86 20.59
N ASN A 219 -0.20 13.68 21.23
CA ASN A 219 0.75 14.75 21.53
C ASN A 219 2.19 14.30 21.26
N ASP A 220 2.69 14.62 20.08
CA ASP A 220 4.04 14.24 19.65
C ASP A 220 5.16 14.98 20.39
N ALA A 221 4.83 16.07 21.10
CA ALA A 221 5.77 16.80 21.93
C ALA A 221 5.86 16.27 23.39
N ALA A 222 5.05 15.25 23.76
CA ALA A 222 5.06 14.69 25.10
C ALA A 222 6.26 13.74 25.30
N GLU A 223 6.95 13.87 26.44
CA GLU A 223 8.09 13.04 26.77
C GLU A 223 7.70 11.64 27.25
N GLU A 224 6.54 11.46 27.93
CA GLU A 224 6.17 10.18 28.55
C GLU A 224 4.94 9.52 27.93
N THR A 225 3.86 10.24 27.66
CA THR A 225 2.59 9.66 27.20
C THR A 225 2.07 10.39 25.97
N ARG A 226 2.37 9.84 24.82
CA ARG A 226 2.01 10.41 23.53
C ARG A 226 0.50 10.34 23.26
N VAL A 227 -0.17 9.25 23.62
CA VAL A 227 -1.58 8.99 23.33
C VAL A 227 -2.33 8.60 24.60
N ARG A 228 -3.42 9.33 24.90
CA ARG A 228 -4.29 9.05 26.05
C ARG A 228 -5.70 9.57 25.83
N LYS A 229 -6.66 9.00 26.54
CA LYS A 229 -8.02 9.58 26.62
C LYS A 229 -8.05 10.83 27.49
N VAL A 230 -8.91 11.76 27.09
CA VAL A 230 -9.10 13.04 27.79
C VAL A 230 -10.59 13.42 27.82
N GLU A 231 -10.95 14.33 28.73
CA GLU A 231 -12.29 14.93 28.83
C GLU A 231 -12.19 16.40 28.46
N THR A 232 -12.24 16.70 27.17
CA THR A 232 -12.13 18.06 26.62
C THR A 232 -12.91 18.13 25.32
N ASP A 233 -13.17 19.30 24.77
CA ASP A 233 -13.77 19.43 23.46
C ASP A 233 -12.78 18.93 22.40
N PRO A 234 -13.21 18.00 21.50
CA PRO A 234 -12.34 17.46 20.47
C PRO A 234 -12.15 18.44 19.31
N ASP A 235 -10.96 18.45 18.71
CA ASP A 235 -10.71 19.20 17.48
C ASP A 235 -11.51 18.59 16.31
N TYR A 236 -11.58 17.26 16.24
CA TYR A 236 -12.28 16.52 15.19
C TYR A 236 -13.12 15.38 15.77
N THR A 237 -14.27 15.14 15.14
CA THR A 237 -15.18 14.03 15.51
C THR A 237 -15.53 13.21 14.29
N ALA A 238 -15.44 11.90 14.41
CA ALA A 238 -15.89 10.96 13.36
C ALA A 238 -16.20 9.58 13.92
N SER A 239 -16.91 8.78 13.11
CA SER A 239 -17.09 7.36 13.34
C SER A 239 -15.77 6.59 13.24
N LEU A 240 -15.69 5.40 13.86
CA LEU A 240 -14.54 4.51 13.73
C LEU A 240 -14.22 4.21 12.27
N THR A 241 -15.24 3.92 11.45
CA THR A 241 -15.06 3.61 10.03
C THR A 241 -14.48 4.78 9.24
N ASN A 242 -14.89 6.00 9.54
CA ASN A 242 -14.33 7.20 8.92
C ASN A 242 -12.91 7.47 9.39
N TRP A 243 -12.60 7.24 10.67
CA TRP A 243 -11.22 7.29 11.16
C TRP A 243 -10.34 6.22 10.50
N THR A 244 -10.87 5.03 10.23
CA THR A 244 -10.13 3.99 9.48
C THR A 244 -9.68 4.48 8.11
N LYS A 245 -10.53 5.22 7.37
CA LYS A 245 -10.16 5.82 6.07
C LYS A 245 -9.02 6.84 6.16
N VAL A 246 -8.97 7.59 7.26
CA VAL A 246 -7.95 8.64 7.48
C VAL A 246 -6.66 8.03 8.01
N LEU A 247 -6.75 7.21 9.04
CA LEU A 247 -5.57 6.71 9.76
C LEU A 247 -4.84 5.59 9.00
N LEU A 248 -5.60 4.72 8.33
CA LEU A 248 -5.09 3.51 7.70
C LEU A 248 -5.33 3.44 6.18
N GLY A 249 -6.09 4.38 5.64
CA GLY A 249 -6.43 4.45 4.21
C GLY A 249 -5.77 5.63 3.49
N HIS A 250 -6.38 6.00 2.38
CA HIS A 250 -5.85 7.00 1.45
C HIS A 250 -6.30 8.44 1.74
N LEU A 251 -7.28 8.66 2.62
CA LEU A 251 -7.78 10.01 2.87
C LEU A 251 -6.86 10.78 3.82
N THR A 252 -6.55 12.02 3.45
CA THR A 252 -6.01 12.99 4.42
C THR A 252 -7.13 13.52 5.32
N LEU A 253 -6.81 13.96 6.53
CA LEU A 253 -7.77 14.56 7.45
C LEU A 253 -8.51 15.74 6.79
N LYS A 254 -7.77 16.62 6.15
CA LYS A 254 -8.34 17.75 5.39
C LYS A 254 -9.36 17.29 4.34
N ARG A 255 -9.04 16.25 3.58
CA ARG A 255 -9.96 15.73 2.54
C ARG A 255 -11.20 15.08 3.16
N ALA A 256 -11.04 14.36 4.25
CA ALA A 256 -12.14 13.74 4.99
C ALA A 256 -13.11 14.79 5.54
N VAL A 257 -12.60 15.92 6.04
CA VAL A 257 -13.43 17.08 6.46
C VAL A 257 -14.20 17.65 5.27
N GLN A 258 -13.53 17.90 4.15
CA GLN A 258 -14.20 18.42 2.94
C GLN A 258 -15.32 17.51 2.41
N LEU A 259 -15.18 16.21 2.59
CA LEU A 259 -16.17 15.20 2.17
C LEU A 259 -17.27 14.96 3.23
N GLY A 260 -17.17 15.59 4.42
CA GLY A 260 -18.12 15.41 5.51
C GLY A 260 -17.98 14.08 6.25
N PHE A 261 -16.88 13.34 6.05
CA PHE A 261 -16.59 12.10 6.80
C PHE A 261 -16.08 12.39 8.21
N VAL A 262 -15.40 13.52 8.38
CA VAL A 262 -14.89 13.99 9.66
C VAL A 262 -15.46 15.39 9.90
N LYS A 263 -16.01 15.62 11.07
CA LYS A 263 -16.46 16.95 11.52
C LYS A 263 -15.28 17.68 12.15
N GLU A 264 -14.95 18.85 11.64
CA GLU A 264 -14.02 19.79 12.28
C GLU A 264 -14.80 20.63 13.29
N ASN A 265 -14.41 20.56 14.55
CA ASN A 265 -14.99 21.37 15.63
C ASN A 265 -14.13 22.61 15.89
N HIS A 266 -12.79 22.44 15.85
CA HIS A 266 -11.81 23.49 16.01
C HIS A 266 -10.73 23.39 14.94
N PRO A 267 -10.44 24.45 14.17
CA PRO A 267 -9.42 24.40 13.15
C PRO A 267 -8.01 24.26 13.77
N VAL A 268 -7.33 23.18 13.45
CA VAL A 268 -5.96 22.91 13.90
C VAL A 268 -5.06 22.75 12.68
N ASN A 269 -3.91 23.44 12.68
CA ASN A 269 -2.94 23.32 11.59
C ASN A 269 -2.00 22.13 11.85
N THR A 270 -2.55 20.92 11.85
CA THR A 270 -1.80 19.67 11.88
C THR A 270 -2.60 18.56 11.19
N ASP A 271 -1.94 17.48 10.80
CA ASP A 271 -2.51 16.27 10.20
C ASP A 271 -1.66 15.08 10.63
N PHE A 272 -2.15 13.88 10.40
CA PHE A 272 -1.32 12.69 10.49
C PHE A 272 -0.34 12.64 9.30
N VAL A 273 0.91 12.25 9.58
CA VAL A 273 1.87 12.02 8.51
C VAL A 273 1.32 10.95 7.58
N LYS A 274 1.17 11.27 6.31
CA LYS A 274 0.66 10.33 5.31
C LYS A 274 1.74 9.32 4.95
N GLY A 275 1.37 8.03 4.94
CA GLY A 275 2.22 6.95 4.47
C GLY A 275 1.60 6.23 3.28
N GLU A 276 2.42 5.55 2.48
CA GLU A 276 1.97 4.72 1.37
C GLU A 276 1.30 3.43 1.89
N VAL A 277 0.10 3.14 1.40
CA VAL A 277 -0.57 1.86 1.62
C VAL A 277 -0.21 0.91 0.49
N SER A 278 0.66 -0.05 0.76
CA SER A 278 1.26 -0.93 -0.22
C SER A 278 1.02 -2.39 0.15
N PHE A 279 -0.14 -2.89 -0.21
CA PHE A 279 -0.62 -4.21 0.17
C PHE A 279 -0.82 -5.09 -1.07
N TYR A 280 -0.08 -6.21 -1.14
CA TYR A 280 -0.17 -7.17 -2.24
C TYR A 280 -0.62 -8.56 -1.78
N ASP A 281 -0.75 -8.73 -0.48
CA ASP A 281 -1.02 -10.02 0.14
C ASP A 281 -2.49 -10.41 -0.01
N TYR A 282 -2.75 -11.71 -0.09
CA TYR A 282 -4.07 -12.29 -0.10
C TYR A 282 -4.12 -13.48 0.87
N PHE A 283 -5.16 -13.58 1.68
CA PHE A 283 -5.33 -14.62 2.70
C PHE A 283 -6.79 -15.02 2.90
#